data_c8dd732459bb0578eea67d453ec3ec0e
#
_entry.id   c8dd732459bb0578eea67d453ec3ec0e
#
_cell.length_a   1.000
_cell.length_b   1.000
_cell.length_c   1.000
_cell.angle_alpha   90.00
_cell.angle_beta   90.00
_cell.angle_gamma   90.00
#
_symmetry.space_group_name_H-M   'P 1'
#
loop_
_entity.id
_entity.type
_entity.pdbx_description
1 polymer ?
#
loop_
_entity_poly.entity_id
_entity_poly.type
_entity_poly.pdbx_seq_one_letter_code
_entity_poly.pdbx_strand_id
1 'polypeptide(L)'
;MLKITKFGGSSVANAEQFKKIKNIIQQDPTRRYIVVSAPGKRFAADNKITDLLYLLDAHRKYHVDASSVFKLIKNRFIEIKNELGLKQPIEKELDAFYTNLNQMSQAVIVSRGEYFCAKLMAEYLGYAFVDAKDIIRFKLDKSIDWDATSAKLQAKYAQYDHFVFPGFYGTSANGHIQVFPRGGGDITGAILAKCLHADVYENWTDVSGFLMADPTIVQNPKGITHITYSELRELSYMGASVLHEEAIFPVKEANIPIHILNTNRPQDAGTIIQEHSKIKSGYPITGIAGKKDFMSIYIYKKHMSNEVGYIRKALSILEKYHISIEHIPSGIDSFNIVVEKKEIEESLYEILAHFKEELKPDKLTVQDDLALISTVGKNMSDKPGTSGKLFGALGKNNINIVMIAQGSDEINITVGVKKKDFTKTVQVIYDTFVGGNE
;
A
#
# COMPACT_ATOMS: atom_id res chain seq x y z
N MET A 1 9.89 26.46 -0.01
CA MET A 1 9.13 25.21 0.11
C MET A 1 9.54 24.27 -1.02
N LEU A 2 9.89 23.04 -0.72
CA LEU A 2 10.28 22.02 -1.71
C LEU A 2 9.28 20.85 -1.64
N LYS A 3 8.68 20.50 -2.77
CA LYS A 3 7.82 19.34 -2.92
C LYS A 3 8.46 18.31 -3.83
N ILE A 4 8.49 17.06 -3.37
CA ILE A 4 8.77 15.91 -4.23
C ILE A 4 7.45 15.34 -4.69
N THR A 5 7.27 15.19 -6.00
CA THR A 5 6.05 14.66 -6.58
C THR A 5 6.29 13.28 -7.19
N LYS A 6 5.45 12.30 -6.86
CA LYS A 6 5.48 10.99 -7.51
C LYS A 6 4.16 10.74 -8.21
N PHE A 7 4.21 10.28 -9.44
CA PHE A 7 3.05 9.88 -10.23
C PHE A 7 2.99 8.38 -10.41
N GLY A 8 1.86 7.77 -10.01
CA GLY A 8 1.60 6.34 -10.13
C GLY A 8 1.38 5.89 -11.58
N GLY A 9 1.36 4.58 -11.81
CA GLY A 9 1.24 4.01 -13.16
C GLY A 9 -0.02 4.45 -13.91
N SER A 10 -1.17 4.53 -13.25
CA SER A 10 -2.43 5.04 -13.83
C SER A 10 -2.30 6.51 -14.26
N SER A 11 -1.50 7.30 -13.53
CA SER A 11 -1.25 8.71 -13.83
C SER A 11 -0.31 8.93 -15.01
N VAL A 12 0.40 7.92 -15.49
CA VAL A 12 1.32 7.97 -16.64
C VAL A 12 0.95 6.99 -17.75
N ALA A 13 -0.30 6.52 -17.78
CA ALA A 13 -0.75 5.44 -18.65
C ALA A 13 -0.75 5.80 -20.16
N ASN A 14 -0.92 7.07 -20.52
CA ASN A 14 -1.00 7.56 -21.89
C ASN A 14 -0.66 9.06 -21.98
N ALA A 15 -0.67 9.63 -23.17
CA ALA A 15 -0.37 11.04 -23.43
C ALA A 15 -1.32 12.01 -22.72
N GLU A 16 -2.62 11.68 -22.59
CA GLU A 16 -3.59 12.52 -21.88
C GLU A 16 -3.21 12.67 -20.39
N GLN A 17 -2.73 11.61 -19.78
CA GLN A 17 -2.24 11.66 -18.39
C GLN A 17 -0.96 12.51 -18.29
N PHE A 18 -0.04 12.43 -19.25
CA PHE A 18 1.13 13.32 -19.30
C PHE A 18 0.74 14.79 -19.37
N LYS A 19 -0.29 15.14 -20.17
CA LYS A 19 -0.82 16.51 -20.23
C LYS A 19 -1.36 17.00 -18.89
N LYS A 20 -2.09 16.13 -18.16
CA LYS A 20 -2.57 16.45 -16.80
C LYS A 20 -1.39 16.68 -15.84
N ILE A 21 -0.37 15.82 -15.88
CA ILE A 21 0.83 15.98 -15.05
C ILE A 21 1.50 17.33 -15.33
N LYS A 22 1.68 17.70 -16.61
CA LYS A 22 2.27 18.99 -16.96
C LYS A 22 1.49 20.16 -16.36
N ASN A 23 0.16 20.13 -16.46
CA ASN A 23 -0.70 21.16 -15.86
C ASN A 23 -0.53 21.22 -14.33
N ILE A 24 -0.51 20.06 -13.66
CA ILE A 24 -0.29 19.97 -12.21
C ILE A 24 1.05 20.56 -11.80
N ILE A 25 2.13 20.22 -12.52
CA ILE A 25 3.47 20.71 -12.23
C ILE A 25 3.57 22.23 -12.46
N GLN A 26 2.99 22.74 -13.54
CA GLN A 26 3.02 24.16 -13.87
C GLN A 26 2.21 25.05 -12.92
N GLN A 27 1.21 24.51 -12.25
CA GLN A 27 0.41 25.25 -11.26
C GLN A 27 1.16 25.53 -9.95
N ASP A 28 2.25 24.81 -9.67
CA ASP A 28 3.01 24.98 -8.43
C ASP A 28 4.52 24.87 -8.68
N PRO A 29 5.26 25.98 -8.67
CA PRO A 29 6.70 26.01 -8.96
C PRO A 29 7.55 25.31 -7.87
N THR A 30 6.95 24.90 -6.75
CA THR A 30 7.65 24.13 -5.71
C THR A 30 7.75 22.63 -6.06
N ARG A 31 7.04 22.15 -7.09
CA ARG A 31 7.06 20.78 -7.62
C ARG A 31 8.21 20.60 -8.61
N ARG A 32 9.42 20.56 -8.11
CA ARG A 32 10.66 20.62 -8.93
C ARG A 32 11.21 19.25 -9.31
N TYR A 33 11.00 18.23 -8.49
CA TYR A 33 11.58 16.90 -8.66
C TYR A 33 10.47 15.85 -8.71
N ILE A 34 10.45 15.15 -9.84
CA ILE A 34 9.32 14.33 -10.22
C ILE A 34 9.76 12.88 -10.34
N VAL A 35 9.07 11.97 -9.64
CA VAL A 35 9.25 10.53 -9.78
C VAL A 35 8.09 9.95 -10.57
N VAL A 36 8.38 9.13 -11.57
CA VAL A 36 7.36 8.46 -12.37
C VAL A 36 7.46 6.94 -12.27
N SER A 37 6.32 6.28 -12.30
CA SER A 37 6.18 4.83 -12.46
C SER A 37 6.19 4.43 -13.94
N ALA A 38 6.24 3.13 -14.22
CA ALA A 38 5.94 2.61 -15.55
C ALA A 38 4.47 2.87 -15.93
N PRO A 39 4.12 3.03 -17.22
CA PRO A 39 2.75 3.22 -17.66
C PRO A 39 1.81 2.10 -17.21
N GLY A 40 0.74 2.46 -16.50
CA GLY A 40 -0.29 1.56 -16.04
C GLY A 40 -1.32 1.21 -17.11
N LYS A 41 -2.48 0.71 -16.67
CA LYS A 41 -3.62 0.41 -17.55
C LYS A 41 -4.31 1.70 -18.00
N ARG A 42 -4.69 1.77 -19.27
CA ARG A 42 -5.53 2.85 -19.83
C ARG A 42 -7.02 2.59 -19.59
N PHE A 43 -7.40 1.30 -19.51
CA PHE A 43 -8.75 0.80 -19.26
C PHE A 43 -8.70 -0.58 -18.59
N ALA A 44 -9.81 -1.09 -18.09
CA ALA A 44 -9.85 -2.30 -17.25
C ALA A 44 -9.19 -3.55 -17.88
N ALA A 45 -9.40 -3.79 -19.17
CA ALA A 45 -8.83 -4.94 -19.89
C ALA A 45 -7.40 -4.71 -20.43
N ASP A 46 -6.79 -3.54 -20.19
CA ASP A 46 -5.44 -3.23 -20.66
C ASP A 46 -4.36 -3.87 -19.78
N ASN A 47 -3.14 -3.95 -20.30
CA ASN A 47 -1.98 -4.47 -19.58
C ASN A 47 -1.14 -3.34 -18.98
N LYS A 48 -0.61 -3.53 -17.78
CA LYS A 48 0.45 -2.67 -17.24
C LYS A 48 1.78 -2.98 -17.93
N ILE A 49 2.57 -1.96 -18.21
CA ILE A 49 3.90 -2.15 -18.80
C ILE A 49 4.79 -3.01 -17.91
N THR A 50 4.71 -2.87 -16.59
CA THR A 50 5.47 -3.70 -15.65
C THR A 50 5.12 -5.18 -15.79
N ASP A 51 3.81 -5.52 -15.90
CA ASP A 51 3.37 -6.90 -16.06
C ASP A 51 3.86 -7.49 -17.39
N LEU A 52 3.82 -6.70 -18.49
CA LEU A 52 4.37 -7.09 -19.78
C LEU A 52 5.89 -7.31 -19.73
N LEU A 53 6.64 -6.51 -18.97
CA LEU A 53 8.09 -6.68 -18.80
C LEU A 53 8.43 -7.95 -18.01
N TYR A 54 7.66 -8.31 -16.99
CA TYR A 54 7.79 -9.61 -16.32
C TYR A 54 7.45 -10.77 -17.25
N LEU A 55 6.41 -10.64 -18.07
CA LEU A 55 6.05 -11.63 -19.07
C LEU A 55 7.16 -11.78 -20.13
N LEU A 56 7.74 -10.65 -20.57
CA LEU A 56 8.88 -10.64 -21.49
C LEU A 56 10.09 -11.41 -20.92
N ASP A 57 10.41 -11.20 -19.63
CA ASP A 57 11.47 -11.95 -18.94
C ASP A 57 11.15 -13.45 -18.82
N ALA A 58 9.89 -13.80 -18.55
CA ALA A 58 9.46 -15.20 -18.52
C ALA A 58 9.64 -15.87 -19.89
N HIS A 59 9.20 -15.23 -20.99
CA HIS A 59 9.42 -15.74 -22.35
C HIS A 59 10.91 -15.95 -22.64
N ARG A 60 11.77 -14.98 -22.25
CA ARG A 60 13.23 -15.10 -22.37
C ARG A 60 13.76 -16.33 -21.62
N LYS A 61 13.35 -16.52 -20.36
CA LYS A 61 13.82 -17.63 -19.50
C LYS A 61 13.44 -19.00 -20.04
N TYR A 62 12.25 -19.10 -20.63
CA TYR A 62 11.73 -20.36 -21.17
C TYR A 62 11.96 -20.52 -22.68
N HIS A 63 12.74 -19.61 -23.29
CA HIS A 63 13.05 -19.63 -24.74
C HIS A 63 11.80 -19.61 -25.62
N VAL A 64 10.74 -18.95 -25.20
CA VAL A 64 9.52 -18.72 -25.97
C VAL A 64 9.64 -17.43 -26.76
N ASP A 65 9.03 -17.35 -27.95
CA ASP A 65 9.00 -16.09 -28.72
C ASP A 65 8.36 -14.96 -27.93
N ALA A 66 9.11 -13.89 -27.76
CA ALA A 66 8.74 -12.71 -26.98
C ALA A 66 8.33 -11.51 -27.87
N SER A 67 8.33 -11.67 -29.19
CA SER A 67 8.13 -10.58 -30.16
C SER A 67 6.77 -9.89 -30.00
N SER A 68 5.71 -10.65 -29.77
CA SER A 68 4.35 -10.15 -29.57
C SER A 68 4.24 -9.30 -28.30
N VAL A 69 4.84 -9.77 -27.19
CA VAL A 69 4.86 -9.05 -25.90
C VAL A 69 5.68 -7.77 -26.03
N PHE A 70 6.84 -7.85 -26.64
CA PHE A 70 7.68 -6.67 -26.88
C PHE A 70 6.97 -5.64 -27.77
N LYS A 71 6.24 -6.05 -28.80
CA LYS A 71 5.45 -5.17 -29.66
C LYS A 71 4.42 -4.36 -28.86
N LEU A 72 3.75 -4.96 -27.88
CA LEU A 72 2.81 -4.26 -27.01
C LEU A 72 3.51 -3.18 -26.18
N ILE A 73 4.68 -3.50 -25.61
CA ILE A 73 5.49 -2.55 -24.86
C ILE A 73 5.95 -1.40 -25.75
N LYS A 74 6.55 -1.73 -26.90
CA LYS A 74 7.08 -0.75 -27.85
C LYS A 74 5.98 0.20 -28.35
N ASN A 75 4.83 -0.33 -28.74
CA ASN A 75 3.71 0.46 -29.23
C ASN A 75 3.24 1.46 -28.18
N ARG A 76 3.14 1.08 -26.89
CA ARG A 76 2.71 1.98 -25.82
C ARG A 76 3.62 3.23 -25.73
N PHE A 77 4.92 3.06 -25.74
CA PHE A 77 5.85 4.20 -25.66
C PHE A 77 5.86 5.05 -26.93
N ILE A 78 5.72 4.41 -28.10
CA ILE A 78 5.61 5.12 -29.39
C ILE A 78 4.31 5.94 -29.47
N GLU A 79 3.19 5.38 -29.04
CA GLU A 79 1.90 6.09 -28.95
C GLU A 79 2.04 7.36 -28.09
N ILE A 80 2.56 7.23 -26.86
CA ILE A 80 2.79 8.37 -25.96
C ILE A 80 3.70 9.42 -26.62
N LYS A 81 4.82 8.98 -27.19
CA LYS A 81 5.77 9.87 -27.89
C LYS A 81 5.10 10.66 -29.00
N ASN A 82 4.39 9.96 -29.91
CA ASN A 82 3.81 10.56 -31.10
C ASN A 82 2.69 11.54 -30.76
N GLU A 83 1.80 11.17 -29.82
CA GLU A 83 0.69 12.02 -29.37
C GLU A 83 1.16 13.29 -28.65
N LEU A 84 2.35 13.25 -28.06
CA LEU A 84 2.97 14.41 -27.40
C LEU A 84 3.94 15.18 -28.31
N GLY A 85 4.21 14.70 -29.53
CA GLY A 85 5.12 15.32 -30.49
C GLY A 85 6.59 15.31 -30.05
N LEU A 86 7.01 14.29 -29.29
CA LEU A 86 8.37 14.21 -28.74
C LEU A 86 9.38 13.73 -29.80
N LYS A 87 10.64 14.16 -29.66
CA LYS A 87 11.70 13.92 -30.64
C LYS A 87 12.69 12.82 -30.22
N GLN A 88 12.67 12.38 -28.96
CA GLN A 88 13.58 11.35 -28.47
C GLN A 88 13.56 10.10 -29.37
N PRO A 89 14.72 9.52 -29.69
CA PRO A 89 14.83 8.34 -30.54
C PRO A 89 14.50 7.05 -29.76
N ILE A 90 13.38 7.04 -29.05
CA ILE A 90 13.00 5.97 -28.10
C ILE A 90 12.80 4.63 -28.82
N GLU A 91 12.41 4.66 -30.09
CA GLU A 91 12.27 3.45 -30.92
C GLU A 91 13.59 2.70 -31.03
N LYS A 92 14.68 3.44 -31.32
CA LYS A 92 16.04 2.84 -31.44
C LYS A 92 16.49 2.25 -30.10
N GLU A 93 16.20 2.93 -29.00
CA GLU A 93 16.55 2.45 -27.66
C GLU A 93 15.74 1.20 -27.27
N LEU A 94 14.44 1.15 -27.62
CA LEU A 94 13.59 -0.03 -27.42
C LEU A 94 14.05 -1.20 -28.26
N ASP A 95 14.43 -0.98 -29.54
CA ASP A 95 14.97 -2.03 -30.40
C ASP A 95 16.30 -2.55 -29.87
N ALA A 96 17.20 -1.67 -29.44
CA ALA A 96 18.45 -2.07 -28.80
C ALA A 96 18.22 -2.84 -27.48
N PHE A 97 17.24 -2.45 -26.68
CA PHE A 97 16.83 -3.18 -25.49
C PHE A 97 16.39 -4.60 -25.84
N TYR A 98 15.53 -4.76 -26.85
CA TYR A 98 15.04 -6.08 -27.26
C TYR A 98 16.15 -6.99 -27.86
N THR A 99 17.04 -6.40 -28.69
CA THR A 99 18.18 -7.12 -29.27
C THR A 99 19.10 -7.69 -28.19
N ASN A 100 19.28 -6.97 -27.09
CA ASN A 100 20.17 -7.37 -25.99
C ASN A 100 19.42 -8.11 -24.86
N LEU A 101 18.16 -8.48 -25.04
CA LEU A 101 17.29 -9.04 -24.00
C LEU A 101 17.90 -10.25 -23.29
N ASN A 102 18.52 -11.15 -24.05
CA ASN A 102 19.09 -12.39 -23.51
C ASN A 102 20.30 -12.18 -22.59
N GLN A 103 20.96 -11.02 -22.66
CA GLN A 103 22.11 -10.67 -21.84
C GLN A 103 21.70 -9.94 -20.56
N MET A 104 20.41 -9.59 -20.41
CA MET A 104 19.92 -8.77 -19.31
C MET A 104 19.41 -9.62 -18.14
N SER A 105 19.63 -9.15 -16.93
CA SER A 105 18.95 -9.70 -15.74
C SER A 105 17.49 -9.26 -15.71
N GLN A 106 16.64 -10.00 -14.97
CA GLN A 106 15.25 -9.63 -14.75
C GLN A 106 15.12 -8.18 -14.21
N ALA A 107 15.98 -7.80 -13.26
CA ALA A 107 15.94 -6.45 -12.69
C ALA A 107 16.18 -5.36 -13.75
N VAL A 108 17.09 -5.58 -14.68
CA VAL A 108 17.30 -4.67 -15.82
C VAL A 108 16.06 -4.60 -16.69
N ILE A 109 15.49 -5.74 -17.05
CA ILE A 109 14.31 -5.80 -17.93
C ILE A 109 13.14 -5.06 -17.33
N VAL A 110 12.76 -5.38 -16.09
CA VAL A 110 11.57 -4.79 -15.45
C VAL A 110 11.75 -3.30 -15.12
N SER A 111 12.98 -2.82 -14.88
CA SER A 111 13.26 -1.40 -14.63
C SER A 111 13.06 -0.50 -15.87
N ARG A 112 12.99 -1.09 -17.08
CA ARG A 112 12.88 -0.30 -18.32
C ARG A 112 11.54 0.41 -18.47
N GLY A 113 10.49 -0.06 -17.79
CA GLY A 113 9.18 0.60 -17.77
C GLY A 113 9.27 2.04 -17.25
N GLU A 114 9.82 2.21 -16.06
CA GLU A 114 10.05 3.51 -15.41
C GLU A 114 11.11 4.32 -16.15
N TYR A 115 12.18 3.67 -16.61
CA TYR A 115 13.25 4.32 -17.35
C TYR A 115 12.74 5.04 -18.60
N PHE A 116 12.03 4.35 -19.49
CA PHE A 116 11.50 4.94 -20.71
C PHE A 116 10.40 5.96 -20.42
N CYS A 117 9.54 5.71 -19.43
CA CYS A 117 8.52 6.66 -19.00
C CYS A 117 9.16 7.98 -18.53
N ALA A 118 10.20 7.91 -17.69
CA ALA A 118 10.88 9.08 -17.16
C ALA A 118 11.59 9.88 -18.26
N LYS A 119 12.18 9.21 -19.25
CA LYS A 119 12.80 9.91 -20.41
C LYS A 119 11.78 10.70 -21.22
N LEU A 120 10.62 10.10 -21.54
CA LEU A 120 9.56 10.81 -22.25
C LEU A 120 8.98 11.96 -21.43
N MET A 121 8.79 11.75 -20.13
CA MET A 121 8.28 12.79 -19.24
C MET A 121 9.28 13.95 -19.11
N ALA A 122 10.57 13.66 -19.01
CA ALA A 122 11.62 14.67 -18.92
C ALA A 122 11.62 15.57 -20.16
N GLU A 123 11.58 14.99 -21.36
CA GLU A 123 11.48 15.77 -22.60
C GLU A 123 10.19 16.60 -22.66
N TYR A 124 9.04 15.99 -22.30
CA TYR A 124 7.75 16.66 -22.35
C TYR A 124 7.65 17.88 -21.41
N LEU A 125 8.30 17.80 -20.25
CA LEU A 125 8.35 18.91 -19.29
C LEU A 125 9.48 19.89 -19.58
N GLY A 126 10.48 19.53 -20.40
CA GLY A 126 11.71 20.30 -20.59
C GLY A 126 12.65 20.21 -19.37
N TYR A 127 12.62 19.10 -18.63
CA TYR A 127 13.41 18.89 -17.41
C TYR A 127 14.56 17.91 -17.67
N ALA A 128 15.57 17.92 -16.79
CA ALA A 128 16.65 16.95 -16.88
C ALA A 128 16.13 15.54 -16.57
N PHE A 129 16.66 14.54 -17.28
CA PHE A 129 16.48 13.12 -16.91
C PHE A 129 17.63 12.70 -15.99
N VAL A 130 17.32 12.16 -14.82
CA VAL A 130 18.30 11.62 -13.87
C VAL A 130 18.00 10.15 -13.64
N ASP A 131 18.89 9.25 -14.07
CA ASP A 131 18.68 7.81 -13.95
C ASP A 131 18.86 7.35 -12.50
N ALA A 132 17.90 6.60 -11.98
CA ALA A 132 17.93 6.05 -10.62
C ALA A 132 19.14 5.16 -10.35
N LYS A 133 19.65 4.44 -11.37
CA LYS A 133 20.85 3.61 -11.24
C LYS A 133 22.10 4.41 -10.83
N ASP A 134 22.17 5.69 -11.17
CA ASP A 134 23.32 6.53 -10.87
C ASP A 134 23.26 7.11 -9.46
N ILE A 135 22.10 7.10 -8.83
CA ILE A 135 21.79 7.78 -7.57
C ILE A 135 21.55 6.80 -6.44
N ILE A 136 20.51 5.95 -6.54
CA ILE A 136 20.08 5.06 -5.45
C ILE A 136 21.10 3.93 -5.31
N ARG A 137 21.59 3.74 -4.08
CA ARG A 137 22.54 2.69 -3.71
C ARG A 137 21.94 1.75 -2.68
N PHE A 138 22.16 0.46 -2.90
CA PHE A 138 21.83 -0.58 -1.94
C PHE A 138 23.08 -1.15 -1.32
N LYS A 139 23.01 -1.51 -0.02
CA LYS A 139 24.00 -2.28 0.68
C LYS A 139 23.95 -3.77 0.30
N LEU A 140 24.86 -4.58 0.82
CA LEU A 140 24.89 -6.05 0.58
C LEU A 140 23.64 -6.75 1.13
N ASP A 141 23.08 -6.26 2.23
CA ASP A 141 21.85 -6.76 2.86
C ASP A 141 20.57 -6.30 2.15
N LYS A 142 20.71 -5.62 0.99
CA LYS A 142 19.65 -5.01 0.18
C LYS A 142 18.93 -3.81 0.82
N SER A 143 19.37 -3.34 1.98
CA SER A 143 18.90 -2.07 2.54
C SER A 143 19.47 -0.88 1.75
N ILE A 144 18.85 0.31 1.92
CA ILE A 144 19.33 1.55 1.26
C ILE A 144 20.64 2.00 1.94
N ASP A 145 21.63 2.31 1.12
CA ASP A 145 22.81 3.08 1.54
C ASP A 145 22.43 4.58 1.52
N TRP A 146 21.98 5.08 2.68
CA TRP A 146 21.49 6.44 2.83
C TRP A 146 22.56 7.49 2.56
N ASP A 147 23.79 7.26 3.01
CA ASP A 147 24.89 8.22 2.86
C ASP A 147 25.30 8.35 1.39
N ALA A 148 25.53 7.23 0.73
CA ALA A 148 25.90 7.21 -0.67
C ALA A 148 24.77 7.74 -1.57
N THR A 149 23.50 7.39 -1.28
CA THR A 149 22.34 7.88 -2.02
C THR A 149 22.16 9.37 -1.85
N SER A 150 22.22 9.87 -0.60
CA SER A 150 22.06 11.29 -0.30
C SER A 150 23.15 12.14 -0.96
N ALA A 151 24.43 11.75 -0.85
CA ALA A 151 25.54 12.46 -1.46
C ALA A 151 25.39 12.59 -3.00
N LYS A 152 25.00 11.48 -3.66
CA LYS A 152 24.77 11.48 -5.13
C LYS A 152 23.57 12.33 -5.53
N LEU A 153 22.49 12.28 -4.76
CA LEU A 153 21.29 13.06 -5.03
C LEU A 153 21.53 14.54 -4.81
N GLN A 154 22.24 14.94 -3.76
CA GLN A 154 22.62 16.34 -3.49
C GLN A 154 23.48 16.92 -4.62
N ALA A 155 24.40 16.14 -5.19
CA ALA A 155 25.19 16.57 -6.35
C ALA A 155 24.29 16.85 -7.57
N LYS A 156 23.24 16.06 -7.79
CA LYS A 156 22.26 16.30 -8.87
C LYS A 156 21.32 17.45 -8.56
N TYR A 157 20.95 17.64 -7.30
CA TYR A 157 20.17 18.78 -6.84
C TYR A 157 20.91 20.11 -7.11
N ALA A 158 22.22 20.15 -6.87
CA ALA A 158 23.04 21.31 -7.16
C ALA A 158 23.23 21.57 -8.68
N GLN A 159 23.11 20.51 -9.50
CA GLN A 159 23.31 20.58 -10.94
C GLN A 159 22.06 21.01 -11.72
N TYR A 160 20.87 20.58 -11.26
CA TYR A 160 19.61 20.75 -11.99
C TYR A 160 18.53 21.38 -11.12
N ASP A 161 17.93 22.46 -11.58
CA ASP A 161 16.78 23.07 -10.92
C ASP A 161 15.53 22.17 -10.94
N HIS A 162 15.38 21.40 -12.02
CA HIS A 162 14.26 20.50 -12.22
C HIS A 162 14.74 19.19 -12.85
N PHE A 163 14.26 18.06 -12.36
CA PHE A 163 14.51 16.77 -13.00
C PHE A 163 13.35 15.77 -12.86
N VAL A 164 13.32 14.82 -13.78
CA VAL A 164 12.46 13.64 -13.73
C VAL A 164 13.31 12.41 -13.43
N PHE A 165 12.80 11.60 -12.54
CA PHE A 165 13.49 10.44 -11.97
C PHE A 165 12.64 9.18 -12.17
N PRO A 166 13.17 8.08 -12.72
CA PRO A 166 12.46 6.82 -12.77
C PRO A 166 12.37 6.20 -11.38
N GLY A 167 11.18 5.77 -10.98
CA GLY A 167 10.99 5.03 -9.73
C GLY A 167 11.48 3.58 -9.81
N PHE A 168 11.31 2.83 -8.72
CA PHE A 168 11.35 1.38 -8.66
C PHE A 168 12.73 0.72 -8.57
N TYR A 169 13.84 1.33 -8.94
CA TYR A 169 15.15 0.68 -8.96
C TYR A 169 16.31 1.57 -8.52
N GLY A 170 17.45 0.94 -8.30
CA GLY A 170 18.74 1.55 -8.03
C GLY A 170 19.87 0.60 -8.38
N THR A 171 21.03 0.77 -7.77
CA THR A 171 22.22 -0.05 -8.00
C THR A 171 22.66 -0.73 -6.71
N SER A 172 22.82 -2.05 -6.76
CA SER A 172 23.34 -2.87 -5.67
C SER A 172 24.82 -2.59 -5.38
N ALA A 173 25.32 -3.06 -4.24
CA ALA A 173 26.73 -2.95 -3.89
C ALA A 173 27.68 -3.56 -4.95
N ASN A 174 27.21 -4.55 -5.70
CA ASN A 174 27.98 -5.21 -6.77
C ASN A 174 27.87 -4.49 -8.13
N GLY A 175 27.26 -3.31 -8.19
CA GLY A 175 27.14 -2.53 -9.42
C GLY A 175 26.01 -2.94 -10.36
N HIS A 176 25.18 -3.92 -10.00
CA HIS A 176 24.06 -4.39 -10.80
C HIS A 176 22.77 -3.64 -10.45
N ILE A 177 21.86 -3.50 -11.43
CA ILE A 177 20.52 -2.96 -11.16
C ILE A 177 19.79 -3.88 -10.18
N GLN A 178 19.22 -3.27 -9.16
CA GLN A 178 18.36 -3.90 -8.18
C GLN A 178 17.03 -3.14 -8.12
N VAL A 179 15.93 -3.89 -8.11
CA VAL A 179 14.57 -3.33 -8.00
C VAL A 179 14.09 -3.40 -6.57
N PHE A 180 13.24 -2.45 -6.19
CA PHE A 180 12.49 -2.53 -4.95
C PHE A 180 11.40 -3.62 -5.03
N PRO A 181 10.93 -4.14 -3.89
CA PRO A 181 9.73 -4.96 -3.85
C PRO A 181 8.50 -4.13 -4.27
N ARG A 182 7.32 -4.55 -3.93
CA ARG A 182 6.07 -3.82 -4.22
C ARG A 182 6.12 -2.36 -3.75
N GLY A 183 5.48 -1.45 -4.48
CA GLY A 183 5.45 -0.03 -4.13
C GLY A 183 6.75 0.74 -4.42
N GLY A 184 7.65 0.20 -5.24
CA GLY A 184 8.98 0.78 -5.48
C GLY A 184 9.00 2.22 -5.99
N GLY A 185 7.97 2.64 -6.73
CA GLY A 185 7.82 4.05 -7.13
C GLY A 185 7.54 4.96 -5.92
N ASP A 186 6.70 4.50 -4.98
CA ASP A 186 6.38 5.24 -3.75
C ASP A 186 7.60 5.34 -2.84
N ILE A 187 8.34 4.22 -2.68
CA ILE A 187 9.60 4.18 -1.94
C ILE A 187 10.60 5.17 -2.54
N THR A 188 10.73 5.21 -3.87
CA THR A 188 11.65 6.12 -4.55
C THR A 188 11.30 7.58 -4.26
N GLY A 189 10.02 7.96 -4.34
CA GLY A 189 9.57 9.30 -3.98
C GLY A 189 9.90 9.66 -2.52
N ALA A 190 9.68 8.74 -1.61
CA ALA A 190 9.99 8.90 -0.19
C ALA A 190 11.50 9.04 0.07
N ILE A 191 12.35 8.30 -0.66
CA ILE A 191 13.81 8.42 -0.59
C ILE A 191 14.25 9.82 -1.04
N LEU A 192 13.76 10.28 -2.19
CA LEU A 192 14.08 11.61 -2.69
C LEU A 192 13.64 12.70 -1.68
N ALA A 193 12.42 12.57 -1.14
CA ALA A 193 11.90 13.51 -0.16
C ALA A 193 12.79 13.58 1.10
N LYS A 194 13.20 12.44 1.64
CA LYS A 194 14.08 12.36 2.81
C LYS A 194 15.47 12.95 2.50
N CYS A 195 16.11 12.53 1.42
CA CYS A 195 17.48 12.94 1.08
C CYS A 195 17.60 14.43 0.68
N LEU A 196 16.52 15.02 0.17
CA LEU A 196 16.47 16.44 -0.19
C LEU A 196 15.80 17.32 0.88
N HIS A 197 15.44 16.75 2.02
CA HIS A 197 14.75 17.45 3.11
C HIS A 197 13.52 18.21 2.62
N ALA A 198 12.67 17.53 1.85
CA ALA A 198 11.46 18.13 1.29
C ALA A 198 10.47 18.54 2.40
N ASP A 199 9.73 19.60 2.15
CA ASP A 199 8.66 20.05 3.05
C ASP A 199 7.42 19.15 2.95
N VAL A 200 7.16 18.56 1.76
CA VAL A 200 6.03 17.68 1.49
C VAL A 200 6.42 16.62 0.45
N TYR A 201 5.97 15.40 0.65
CA TYR A 201 5.95 14.36 -0.38
C TYR A 201 4.54 14.21 -0.95
N GLU A 202 4.32 14.62 -2.19
CA GLU A 202 3.05 14.45 -2.90
C GLU A 202 3.03 13.12 -3.67
N ASN A 203 2.06 12.25 -3.35
CA ASN A 203 1.82 11.02 -4.10
C ASN A 203 0.53 11.16 -4.92
N TRP A 204 0.69 11.30 -6.22
CA TRP A 204 -0.37 11.46 -7.19
C TRP A 204 -0.81 10.10 -7.77
N THR A 205 -2.08 9.79 -7.60
CA THR A 205 -2.70 8.52 -7.99
C THR A 205 -4.06 8.76 -8.69
N ASP A 206 -4.89 7.75 -8.84
CA ASP A 206 -6.23 7.82 -9.44
C ASP A 206 -7.37 7.98 -8.41
N VAL A 207 -7.05 8.03 -7.12
CA VAL A 207 -8.01 8.26 -6.04
C VAL A 207 -7.72 9.57 -5.30
N SER A 208 -8.76 10.20 -4.75
CA SER A 208 -8.66 11.49 -4.05
C SER A 208 -8.35 11.33 -2.55
N GLY A 209 -7.36 10.49 -2.23
CA GLY A 209 -7.00 10.18 -0.84
C GLY A 209 -7.78 8.99 -0.29
N PHE A 210 -7.85 8.92 1.05
CA PHE A 210 -8.55 7.86 1.76
C PHE A 210 -10.01 8.25 2.02
N LEU A 211 -10.88 7.27 2.00
CA LEU A 211 -12.30 7.41 2.34
C LEU A 211 -12.56 6.82 3.74
N MET A 212 -13.54 7.37 4.44
CA MET A 212 -13.92 6.93 5.80
C MET A 212 -14.54 5.53 5.83
N ALA A 213 -14.99 5.01 4.69
CA ALA A 213 -15.48 3.64 4.51
C ALA A 213 -15.30 3.19 3.06
N ASP A 214 -15.46 1.90 2.80
CA ASP A 214 -15.41 1.32 1.46
C ASP A 214 -16.57 1.85 0.59
N PRO A 215 -16.29 2.50 -0.55
CA PRO A 215 -17.32 3.06 -1.45
C PRO A 215 -18.19 1.98 -2.13
N THR A 216 -17.79 0.71 -2.09
CA THR A 216 -18.62 -0.40 -2.56
C THR A 216 -19.70 -0.80 -1.55
N ILE A 217 -19.57 -0.35 -0.29
CA ILE A 217 -20.49 -0.64 0.81
C ILE A 217 -21.31 0.60 1.18
N VAL A 218 -20.64 1.73 1.37
CA VAL A 218 -21.25 3.00 1.75
C VAL A 218 -21.31 3.89 0.52
N GLN A 219 -22.49 4.38 0.20
CA GLN A 219 -22.68 5.29 -0.93
C GLN A 219 -22.06 6.66 -0.61
N ASN A 220 -21.14 7.13 -1.48
CA ASN A 220 -20.47 8.42 -1.34
C ASN A 220 -19.85 8.69 0.08
N PRO A 221 -18.98 7.80 0.57
CA PRO A 221 -18.37 8.00 1.88
C PRO A 221 -17.51 9.27 1.89
N LYS A 222 -17.47 9.95 3.04
CA LYS A 222 -16.68 11.18 3.19
C LYS A 222 -15.17 10.88 3.09
N GLY A 223 -14.42 11.82 2.52
CA GLY A 223 -12.97 11.73 2.42
C GLY A 223 -12.30 12.04 3.77
N ILE A 224 -11.19 11.38 4.03
CA ILE A 224 -10.32 11.65 5.17
C ILE A 224 -9.32 12.73 4.77
N THR A 225 -9.41 13.93 5.34
CA THR A 225 -8.50 15.04 5.01
C THR A 225 -7.14 14.90 5.69
N HIS A 226 -7.12 14.39 6.92
CA HIS A 226 -5.90 14.21 7.72
C HIS A 226 -5.96 12.87 8.45
N ILE A 227 -4.83 12.15 8.45
CA ILE A 227 -4.69 10.87 9.12
C ILE A 227 -3.28 10.74 9.71
N THR A 228 -3.14 10.11 10.87
CA THR A 228 -1.83 9.77 11.43
C THR A 228 -1.31 8.47 10.83
N TYR A 229 0.02 8.24 10.93
CA TYR A 229 0.60 6.97 10.48
C TYR A 229 0.04 5.76 11.23
N SER A 230 -0.27 5.91 12.52
CA SER A 230 -0.86 4.84 13.32
C SER A 230 -2.27 4.49 12.84
N GLU A 231 -3.14 5.49 12.63
CA GLU A 231 -4.49 5.27 12.07
C GLU A 231 -4.45 4.69 10.65
N LEU A 232 -3.52 5.19 9.81
CA LEU A 232 -3.33 4.64 8.46
C LEU A 232 -2.96 3.15 8.50
N ARG A 233 -2.05 2.76 9.41
CA ARG A 233 -1.64 1.37 9.59
C ARG A 233 -2.82 0.48 9.94
N GLU A 234 -3.65 0.90 10.90
CA GLU A 234 -4.85 0.17 11.29
C GLU A 234 -5.84 -0.01 10.13
N LEU A 235 -6.13 1.07 9.39
CA LEU A 235 -7.03 1.01 8.23
C LEU A 235 -6.45 0.15 7.10
N SER A 236 -5.16 0.28 6.81
CA SER A 236 -4.49 -0.46 5.73
C SER A 236 -4.40 -1.95 6.04
N TYR A 237 -4.12 -2.32 7.27
CA TYR A 237 -4.10 -3.71 7.73
C TYR A 237 -5.46 -4.38 7.52
N MET A 238 -6.54 -3.67 7.78
CA MET A 238 -7.92 -4.11 7.58
C MET A 238 -8.43 -3.93 6.13
N GLY A 239 -7.55 -3.62 5.17
CA GLY A 239 -7.84 -3.65 3.74
C GLY A 239 -8.10 -2.31 3.06
N ALA A 240 -8.13 -1.19 3.78
CA ALA A 240 -8.23 0.15 3.19
C ALA A 240 -6.84 0.63 2.72
N SER A 241 -6.28 -0.03 1.69
CA SER A 241 -4.91 0.26 1.23
C SER A 241 -4.91 1.16 -0.01
N VAL A 242 -4.31 2.34 0.11
CA VAL A 242 -3.96 3.25 -1.01
C VAL A 242 -2.44 3.30 -1.18
N LEU A 243 -1.68 3.07 -0.12
CA LEU A 243 -0.22 3.07 -0.06
C LEU A 243 0.32 1.84 0.64
N HIS A 244 1.46 1.34 0.18
CA HIS A 244 2.20 0.31 0.91
C HIS A 244 2.93 0.93 2.11
N GLU A 245 2.77 0.34 3.30
CA GLU A 245 3.37 0.85 4.55
C GLU A 245 4.91 0.98 4.45
N GLU A 246 5.58 0.00 3.87
CA GLU A 246 7.03 0.02 3.68
C GLU A 246 7.49 1.20 2.81
N ALA A 247 6.63 1.66 1.89
CA ALA A 247 6.95 2.76 1.00
C ALA A 247 7.04 4.12 1.70
N ILE A 248 6.41 4.27 2.85
CA ILE A 248 6.33 5.55 3.57
C ILE A 248 7.35 5.67 4.71
N PHE A 249 8.04 4.58 5.04
CA PHE A 249 9.00 4.55 6.15
C PHE A 249 10.06 5.67 6.10
N PRO A 250 10.70 5.98 4.94
CA PRO A 250 11.71 7.03 4.88
C PRO A 250 11.20 8.44 5.26
N VAL A 251 9.99 8.79 4.82
CA VAL A 251 9.40 10.11 5.10
C VAL A 251 8.80 10.17 6.50
N LYS A 252 8.31 9.05 7.04
CA LYS A 252 7.88 8.94 8.43
C LYS A 252 9.03 9.23 9.38
N GLU A 253 10.20 8.60 9.19
CA GLU A 253 11.40 8.86 9.99
C GLU A 253 11.87 10.32 9.92
N ALA A 254 11.72 10.93 8.75
CA ALA A 254 12.11 12.32 8.52
C ALA A 254 11.05 13.35 8.93
N ASN A 255 9.89 12.91 9.48
CA ASN A 255 8.73 13.74 9.79
C ASN A 255 8.24 14.61 8.61
N ILE A 256 8.36 14.08 7.38
CA ILE A 256 7.88 14.74 6.17
C ILE A 256 6.43 14.31 5.93
N PRO A 257 5.45 15.23 5.85
CA PRO A 257 4.07 14.86 5.55
C PRO A 257 3.94 14.32 4.12
N ILE A 258 3.05 13.32 3.96
CA ILE A 258 2.67 12.78 2.66
C ILE A 258 1.31 13.37 2.29
N HIS A 259 1.16 13.83 1.06
CA HIS A 259 -0.12 14.28 0.54
C HIS A 259 -0.56 13.36 -0.61
N ILE A 260 -1.64 12.62 -0.43
CA ILE A 260 -2.23 11.76 -1.46
C ILE A 260 -3.19 12.59 -2.28
N LEU A 261 -2.97 12.64 -3.58
CA LEU A 261 -3.69 13.52 -4.51
C LEU A 261 -4.14 12.76 -5.77
N ASN A 262 -5.21 13.25 -6.39
CA ASN A 262 -5.80 12.65 -7.57
C ASN A 262 -5.36 13.36 -8.85
N THR A 263 -4.63 12.67 -9.72
CA THR A 263 -4.19 13.20 -11.02
C THR A 263 -5.37 13.57 -11.94
N ASN A 264 -6.50 12.88 -11.80
CA ASN A 264 -7.68 13.13 -12.61
C ASN A 264 -8.60 14.22 -12.04
N ARG A 265 -8.44 14.54 -10.75
CA ARG A 265 -9.18 15.58 -10.03
C ARG A 265 -8.23 16.35 -9.12
N PRO A 266 -7.31 17.14 -9.70
CA PRO A 266 -6.25 17.81 -8.95
C PRO A 266 -6.75 18.90 -7.98
N GLN A 267 -8.01 19.31 -8.10
CA GLN A 267 -8.68 20.25 -7.20
C GLN A 267 -9.20 19.60 -5.92
N ASP A 268 -9.28 18.25 -5.85
CA ASP A 268 -9.72 17.56 -4.64
C ASP A 268 -8.66 17.72 -3.54
N ALA A 269 -9.11 17.92 -2.30
CA ALA A 269 -8.22 18.18 -1.17
C ALA A 269 -7.25 17.03 -0.86
N GLY A 270 -7.61 15.80 -1.23
CA GLY A 270 -6.81 14.61 -0.94
C GLY A 270 -6.73 14.30 0.56
N THR A 271 -5.71 13.49 0.93
CA THR A 271 -5.44 13.13 2.33
C THR A 271 -4.00 13.46 2.71
N ILE A 272 -3.82 14.16 3.82
CA ILE A 272 -2.50 14.43 4.42
C ILE A 272 -2.22 13.38 5.50
N ILE A 273 -1.09 12.69 5.38
CA ILE A 273 -0.59 11.71 6.35
C ILE A 273 0.58 12.33 7.09
N GLN A 274 0.54 12.38 8.41
CA GLN A 274 1.61 12.97 9.23
C GLN A 274 1.63 12.36 10.65
N GLU A 275 2.76 12.45 11.36
CA GLU A 275 2.88 11.84 12.70
C GLU A 275 1.95 12.50 13.72
N HIS A 276 1.86 13.83 13.71
CA HIS A 276 1.03 14.60 14.64
C HIS A 276 0.08 15.52 13.88
N SER A 277 -1.20 15.19 13.84
CA SER A 277 -2.22 16.13 13.37
C SER A 277 -2.73 16.96 14.55
N LYS A 278 -2.59 18.29 14.44
CA LYS A 278 -3.28 19.24 15.33
C LYS A 278 -4.73 19.50 14.87
N ILE A 279 -5.06 19.06 13.65
CA ILE A 279 -6.38 19.25 13.06
C ILE A 279 -7.27 18.12 13.58
N LYS A 280 -8.27 18.49 14.37
CA LYS A 280 -9.31 17.55 14.79
C LYS A 280 -10.25 17.33 13.61
N SER A 281 -10.46 16.09 13.22
CA SER A 281 -11.55 15.76 12.30
C SER A 281 -12.89 16.17 12.96
N GLY A 282 -13.85 16.61 12.17
CA GLY A 282 -15.20 16.90 12.69
C GLY A 282 -15.95 15.68 13.21
N TYR A 283 -15.36 14.48 13.04
CA TYR A 283 -15.95 13.18 13.40
C TYR A 283 -15.19 12.52 14.55
N PRO A 284 -15.88 11.71 15.37
CA PRO A 284 -15.24 10.94 16.44
C PRO A 284 -14.27 9.88 15.91
N ILE A 285 -14.52 9.34 14.72
CA ILE A 285 -13.71 8.32 14.06
C ILE A 285 -13.03 8.89 12.81
N THR A 286 -11.93 8.27 12.41
CA THR A 286 -11.20 8.60 11.19
C THR A 286 -11.65 7.73 10.02
N GLY A 287 -11.94 6.45 10.28
CA GLY A 287 -12.41 5.55 9.24
C GLY A 287 -12.83 4.18 9.76
N ILE A 288 -13.42 3.42 8.84
CA ILE A 288 -13.90 2.06 9.05
C ILE A 288 -13.34 1.19 7.95
N ALA A 289 -12.65 0.12 8.33
CA ALA A 289 -12.16 -0.88 7.39
C ALA A 289 -12.49 -2.28 7.89
N GLY A 290 -12.55 -3.25 7.01
CA GLY A 290 -12.82 -4.62 7.42
C GLY A 290 -12.52 -5.62 6.34
N LYS A 291 -12.26 -6.84 6.77
CA LYS A 291 -12.02 -8.01 5.91
C LYS A 291 -12.98 -9.13 6.26
N LYS A 292 -13.28 -9.92 5.25
CA LYS A 292 -14.02 -11.18 5.38
C LYS A 292 -13.05 -12.35 5.39
N ASP A 293 -13.58 -13.55 5.56
CA ASP A 293 -12.85 -14.81 5.42
C ASP A 293 -11.80 -15.04 6.51
N PHE A 294 -12.22 -14.83 7.77
CA PHE A 294 -11.50 -15.27 8.95
C PHE A 294 -12.09 -16.55 9.52
N MET A 295 -11.24 -17.27 10.22
CA MET A 295 -11.58 -18.46 10.98
C MET A 295 -11.27 -18.23 12.46
N SER A 296 -12.15 -18.70 13.35
CA SER A 296 -11.93 -18.68 14.79
C SER A 296 -11.88 -20.11 15.31
N ILE A 297 -10.79 -20.46 15.96
CA ILE A 297 -10.62 -21.75 16.64
C ILE A 297 -10.82 -21.53 18.13
N TYR A 298 -11.93 -22.04 18.68
CA TYR A 298 -12.25 -21.98 20.10
C TYR A 298 -11.64 -23.17 20.82
N ILE A 299 -10.86 -22.91 21.84
CA ILE A 299 -10.19 -23.91 22.70
C ILE A 299 -10.65 -23.67 24.13
N TYR A 300 -11.28 -24.68 24.72
CA TYR A 300 -11.71 -24.68 26.14
C TYR A 300 -11.00 -25.80 26.88
N LYS A 301 -10.48 -25.48 28.05
CA LYS A 301 -9.89 -26.44 28.99
C LYS A 301 -10.17 -26.03 30.41
N LYS A 302 -10.83 -26.92 31.15
CA LYS A 302 -11.12 -26.72 32.58
C LYS A 302 -9.84 -26.46 33.35
N HIS A 303 -9.84 -25.42 34.17
CA HIS A 303 -8.67 -24.96 34.95
C HIS A 303 -7.45 -24.53 34.08
N MET A 304 -7.67 -24.06 32.87
CA MET A 304 -6.63 -23.59 31.97
C MET A 304 -5.75 -22.49 32.62
N SER A 305 -6.36 -21.64 33.43
CA SER A 305 -5.66 -20.56 34.16
C SER A 305 -4.55 -21.07 35.11
N ASN A 306 -4.64 -22.33 35.56
CA ASN A 306 -3.63 -22.96 36.41
C ASN A 306 -2.49 -23.61 35.60
N GLU A 307 -2.62 -23.72 34.28
CA GLU A 307 -1.63 -24.37 33.43
C GLU A 307 -0.75 -23.32 32.76
N VAL A 308 0.42 -23.04 33.35
CA VAL A 308 1.38 -22.09 32.82
C VAL A 308 1.84 -22.48 31.42
N GLY A 309 1.77 -21.54 30.49
CA GLY A 309 2.24 -21.72 29.11
C GLY A 309 1.25 -22.46 28.20
N TYR A 310 -0.02 -22.67 28.59
CA TYR A 310 -0.98 -23.37 27.76
C TYR A 310 -1.22 -22.66 26.40
N ILE A 311 -1.47 -21.35 26.41
CA ILE A 311 -1.59 -20.55 25.19
C ILE A 311 -0.29 -20.60 24.35
N ARG A 312 0.89 -20.50 24.99
CA ARG A 312 2.17 -20.61 24.28
C ARG A 312 2.31 -21.91 23.50
N LYS A 313 1.87 -23.05 24.08
CA LYS A 313 1.90 -24.35 23.38
C LYS A 313 1.04 -24.30 22.10
N ALA A 314 -0.15 -23.71 22.16
CA ALA A 314 -1.00 -23.55 21.00
C ALA A 314 -0.33 -22.67 19.92
N LEU A 315 0.28 -21.55 20.33
CA LEU A 315 1.01 -20.67 19.42
C LEU A 315 2.22 -21.35 18.79
N SER A 316 2.95 -22.17 19.54
CA SER A 316 4.10 -22.94 19.01
C SER A 316 3.70 -23.97 17.96
N ILE A 317 2.47 -24.51 18.02
CA ILE A 317 1.94 -25.38 16.96
C ILE A 317 1.72 -24.56 15.70
N LEU A 318 1.06 -23.40 15.77
CA LEU A 318 0.81 -22.54 14.61
C LEU A 318 2.10 -22.01 13.98
N GLU A 319 3.11 -21.70 14.81
CA GLU A 319 4.45 -21.30 14.36
C GLU A 319 5.10 -22.34 13.45
N LYS A 320 4.97 -23.65 13.76
CA LYS A 320 5.49 -24.75 12.93
C LYS A 320 4.88 -24.75 11.50
N TYR A 321 3.64 -24.27 11.39
CA TYR A 321 2.91 -24.16 10.11
C TYR A 321 3.02 -22.77 9.47
N HIS A 322 3.81 -21.86 10.06
CA HIS A 322 3.99 -20.48 9.59
C HIS A 322 2.66 -19.69 9.49
N ILE A 323 1.69 -19.98 10.38
CA ILE A 323 0.39 -19.31 10.42
C ILE A 323 0.50 -18.02 11.23
N SER A 324 0.13 -16.90 10.60
CA SER A 324 0.00 -15.61 11.27
C SER A 324 -1.32 -15.52 12.04
N ILE A 325 -1.28 -14.89 13.21
CA ILE A 325 -2.44 -14.77 14.11
C ILE A 325 -2.92 -13.31 14.11
N GLU A 326 -4.22 -13.15 13.94
CA GLU A 326 -4.86 -11.82 13.98
C GLU A 326 -5.21 -11.40 15.41
N HIS A 327 -5.93 -12.25 16.13
CA HIS A 327 -6.39 -11.97 17.49
C HIS A 327 -6.42 -13.22 18.36
N ILE A 328 -6.27 -13.03 19.69
CA ILE A 328 -6.37 -14.10 20.70
C ILE A 328 -7.25 -13.60 21.85
N PRO A 329 -8.57 -13.50 21.67
CA PRO A 329 -9.46 -13.23 22.79
C PRO A 329 -9.39 -14.36 23.81
N SER A 330 -9.02 -14.05 25.05
CA SER A 330 -8.83 -15.05 26.11
C SER A 330 -9.76 -14.82 27.29
N GLY A 331 -10.28 -15.92 27.84
CA GLY A 331 -11.02 -15.99 29.09
C GLY A 331 -10.25 -16.79 30.15
N ILE A 332 -10.90 -17.18 31.22
CA ILE A 332 -10.30 -17.92 32.35
C ILE A 332 -9.94 -19.36 31.92
N ASP A 333 -10.89 -20.04 31.31
CA ASP A 333 -10.79 -21.48 30.92
C ASP A 333 -10.86 -21.65 29.38
N SER A 334 -10.79 -20.58 28.61
CA SER A 334 -10.89 -20.68 27.15
C SER A 334 -10.17 -19.54 26.46
N PHE A 335 -9.80 -19.75 25.20
CA PHE A 335 -9.37 -18.70 24.29
C PHE A 335 -9.77 -19.04 22.86
N ASN A 336 -9.83 -18.02 22.03
CA ASN A 336 -9.99 -18.17 20.59
C ASN A 336 -8.67 -17.81 19.90
N ILE A 337 -8.39 -18.46 18.79
CA ILE A 337 -7.34 -18.05 17.85
C ILE A 337 -8.05 -17.64 16.58
N VAL A 338 -7.89 -16.39 16.18
CA VAL A 338 -8.45 -15.84 14.95
C VAL A 338 -7.34 -15.70 13.91
N VAL A 339 -7.55 -16.29 12.73
CA VAL A 339 -6.59 -16.32 11.62
C VAL A 339 -7.31 -16.05 10.29
N GLU A 340 -6.60 -15.56 9.28
CA GLU A 340 -7.13 -15.52 7.91
C GLU A 340 -7.35 -16.95 7.39
N LYS A 341 -8.53 -17.22 6.84
CA LYS A 341 -8.92 -18.56 6.39
C LYS A 341 -7.94 -19.16 5.39
N LYS A 342 -7.46 -18.35 4.44
CA LYS A 342 -6.52 -18.77 3.39
C LYS A 342 -5.18 -19.27 3.92
N GLU A 343 -4.73 -18.82 5.10
CA GLU A 343 -3.44 -19.20 5.66
C GLU A 343 -3.48 -20.57 6.35
N ILE A 344 -4.66 -20.98 6.84
CA ILE A 344 -4.81 -22.20 7.64
C ILE A 344 -5.56 -23.31 6.91
N GLU A 345 -6.31 -23.01 5.86
CA GLU A 345 -7.27 -23.92 5.22
C GLU A 345 -6.63 -25.25 4.81
N GLU A 346 -5.43 -25.23 4.24
CA GLU A 346 -4.71 -26.43 3.78
C GLU A 346 -4.24 -27.32 4.94
N SER A 347 -3.83 -26.73 6.08
CA SER A 347 -3.25 -27.43 7.22
C SER A 347 -4.20 -27.56 8.41
N LEU A 348 -5.45 -27.12 8.27
CA LEU A 348 -6.41 -27.02 9.38
C LEU A 348 -6.56 -28.34 10.15
N TYR A 349 -6.80 -29.45 9.46
CA TYR A 349 -7.04 -30.72 10.12
C TYR A 349 -5.82 -31.26 10.85
N GLU A 350 -4.62 -31.04 10.34
CA GLU A 350 -3.36 -31.39 10.99
C GLU A 350 -3.15 -30.56 12.26
N ILE A 351 -3.37 -29.25 12.18
CA ILE A 351 -3.29 -28.34 13.33
C ILE A 351 -4.29 -28.73 14.41
N LEU A 352 -5.53 -29.06 14.05
CA LEU A 352 -6.55 -29.51 15.01
C LEU A 352 -6.17 -30.87 15.66
N ALA A 353 -5.51 -31.76 14.93
CA ALA A 353 -4.98 -33.01 15.49
C ALA A 353 -3.89 -32.72 16.51
N HIS A 354 -2.92 -31.87 16.20
CA HIS A 354 -1.89 -31.45 17.16
C HIS A 354 -2.48 -30.73 18.38
N PHE A 355 -3.49 -29.89 18.21
CA PHE A 355 -4.17 -29.28 19.36
C PHE A 355 -4.81 -30.30 20.25
N LYS A 356 -5.47 -31.36 19.72
CA LYS A 356 -6.06 -32.44 20.51
C LYS A 356 -4.98 -33.24 21.24
N GLU A 357 -3.89 -33.57 20.61
CA GLU A 357 -2.81 -34.39 21.17
C GLU A 357 -2.00 -33.65 22.22
N GLU A 358 -1.49 -32.43 21.89
CA GLU A 358 -0.54 -31.69 22.73
C GLU A 358 -1.24 -30.86 23.83
N LEU A 359 -2.41 -30.26 23.52
CA LEU A 359 -3.14 -29.42 24.48
C LEU A 359 -4.20 -30.18 25.28
N LYS A 360 -4.73 -31.27 24.73
CA LYS A 360 -5.81 -32.07 25.33
C LYS A 360 -6.95 -31.20 25.84
N PRO A 361 -7.56 -30.37 24.96
CA PRO A 361 -8.67 -29.51 25.37
C PRO A 361 -9.95 -30.33 25.65
N ASP A 362 -10.79 -29.85 26.57
CA ASP A 362 -12.11 -30.46 26.82
C ASP A 362 -13.08 -30.17 25.67
N LYS A 363 -12.91 -29.01 25.00
CA LYS A 363 -13.68 -28.66 23.79
C LYS A 363 -12.82 -27.92 22.79
N LEU A 364 -12.94 -28.33 21.54
CA LEU A 364 -12.30 -27.71 20.38
C LEU A 364 -13.33 -27.54 19.27
N THR A 365 -13.61 -26.30 18.86
CA THR A 365 -14.56 -26.00 17.77
C THR A 365 -14.00 -24.95 16.83
N VAL A 366 -14.40 -25.01 15.57
CA VAL A 366 -14.00 -24.10 14.52
C VAL A 366 -15.22 -23.37 13.99
N GLN A 367 -15.12 -22.06 13.84
CA GLN A 367 -16.07 -21.20 13.17
C GLN A 367 -15.37 -20.55 11.97
N ASP A 368 -15.89 -20.74 10.76
CA ASP A 368 -15.25 -20.33 9.49
C ASP A 368 -15.99 -19.21 8.73
N ASP A 369 -17.03 -18.63 9.35
CA ASP A 369 -17.86 -17.57 8.77
C ASP A 369 -17.64 -16.20 9.42
N LEU A 370 -16.43 -15.93 9.90
CA LEU A 370 -16.10 -14.71 10.63
C LEU A 370 -15.63 -13.59 9.68
N ALA A 371 -16.05 -12.38 9.98
CA ALA A 371 -15.52 -11.13 9.38
C ALA A 371 -15.11 -10.18 10.50
N LEU A 372 -14.03 -9.44 10.28
CA LEU A 372 -13.51 -8.43 11.21
C LEU A 372 -13.74 -7.04 10.65
N ILE A 373 -14.22 -6.12 11.49
CA ILE A 373 -14.42 -4.72 11.17
C ILE A 373 -13.74 -3.87 12.23
N SER A 374 -12.82 -3.02 11.82
CA SER A 374 -12.12 -2.08 12.68
C SER A 374 -12.68 -0.67 12.50
N THR A 375 -13.07 -0.06 13.59
CA THR A 375 -13.42 1.36 13.69
C THR A 375 -12.20 2.08 14.23
N VAL A 376 -11.62 2.99 13.42
CA VAL A 376 -10.32 3.62 13.71
C VAL A 376 -10.50 5.11 13.91
N GLY A 377 -9.82 5.66 14.89
CA GLY A 377 -9.76 7.11 15.10
C GLY A 377 -9.08 7.52 16.38
N LYS A 378 -8.03 8.33 16.26
CA LYS A 378 -7.34 8.92 17.42
C LYS A 378 -8.26 9.74 18.33
N ASN A 379 -9.33 10.32 17.76
CA ASN A 379 -10.31 11.07 18.55
C ASN A 379 -11.19 10.18 19.44
N MET A 380 -11.07 8.86 19.38
CA MET A 380 -11.76 7.91 20.26
C MET A 380 -11.02 7.73 21.59
N SER A 381 -9.70 7.92 21.58
CA SER A 381 -8.86 7.81 22.78
C SER A 381 -9.31 8.81 23.83
N ASP A 382 -9.37 8.38 25.09
CA ASP A 382 -9.82 9.16 26.23
C ASP A 382 -11.23 9.78 26.10
N LYS A 383 -12.07 9.24 25.18
CA LYS A 383 -13.44 9.76 24.95
C LYS A 383 -14.52 8.80 25.46
N PRO A 384 -15.03 9.00 26.68
CA PRO A 384 -16.08 8.18 27.24
C PRO A 384 -17.32 8.10 26.34
N GLY A 385 -17.92 6.90 26.26
CA GLY A 385 -19.15 6.67 25.51
C GLY A 385 -18.97 6.23 24.06
N THR A 386 -17.76 6.29 23.48
CA THR A 386 -17.53 5.87 22.09
C THR A 386 -17.87 4.39 21.87
N SER A 387 -17.36 3.50 22.72
CA SER A 387 -17.67 2.06 22.66
C SER A 387 -19.16 1.79 22.91
N GLY A 388 -19.79 2.52 23.88
CA GLY A 388 -21.23 2.42 24.16
C GLY A 388 -22.09 2.79 22.95
N LYS A 389 -21.70 3.87 22.23
CA LYS A 389 -22.37 4.29 20.98
C LYS A 389 -22.22 3.23 19.88
N LEU A 390 -21.01 2.68 19.70
CA LEU A 390 -20.72 1.63 18.71
C LEU A 390 -21.56 0.37 18.98
N PHE A 391 -21.42 -0.23 20.16
CA PHE A 391 -22.09 -1.48 20.50
C PHE A 391 -23.60 -1.32 20.61
N GLY A 392 -24.07 -0.19 21.13
CA GLY A 392 -25.50 0.14 21.18
C GLY A 392 -26.13 0.21 19.78
N ALA A 393 -25.42 0.81 18.79
CA ALA A 393 -25.89 0.86 17.42
C ALA A 393 -25.96 -0.53 16.79
N LEU A 394 -24.94 -1.38 16.98
CA LEU A 394 -24.92 -2.74 16.47
C LEU A 394 -26.06 -3.58 17.07
N GLY A 395 -26.26 -3.50 18.39
CA GLY A 395 -27.36 -4.21 19.08
C GLY A 395 -28.74 -3.78 18.62
N LYS A 396 -29.01 -2.45 18.48
CA LYS A 396 -30.27 -1.90 17.94
C LYS A 396 -30.59 -2.40 16.53
N ASN A 397 -29.55 -2.70 15.74
CA ASN A 397 -29.69 -3.22 14.39
C ASN A 397 -29.68 -4.76 14.31
N ASN A 398 -29.81 -5.47 15.43
CA ASN A 398 -29.77 -6.93 15.52
C ASN A 398 -28.50 -7.55 14.92
N ILE A 399 -27.34 -6.92 15.12
CA ILE A 399 -26.04 -7.44 14.73
C ILE A 399 -25.41 -8.10 15.95
N ASN A 400 -25.15 -9.41 15.84
CA ASN A 400 -24.49 -10.15 16.91
C ASN A 400 -22.97 -10.00 16.80
N ILE A 401 -22.35 -9.58 17.89
CA ILE A 401 -20.89 -9.45 18.01
C ILE A 401 -20.32 -10.77 18.53
N VAL A 402 -19.42 -11.39 17.77
CA VAL A 402 -18.78 -12.67 18.10
C VAL A 402 -17.52 -12.45 18.93
N MET A 403 -16.77 -11.38 18.63
CA MET A 403 -15.59 -10.97 19.39
C MET A 403 -15.43 -9.45 19.40
N ILE A 404 -14.69 -8.95 20.39
CA ILE A 404 -14.29 -7.56 20.53
C ILE A 404 -12.80 -7.55 20.83
N ALA A 405 -12.05 -6.68 20.15
CA ALA A 405 -10.66 -6.38 20.46
C ALA A 405 -10.44 -4.87 20.44
N GLN A 406 -9.69 -4.37 21.41
CA GLN A 406 -9.25 -2.97 21.49
C GLN A 406 -7.85 -2.94 22.09
N GLY A 407 -6.93 -2.22 21.43
CA GLY A 407 -5.58 -2.01 21.94
C GLY A 407 -5.56 -0.99 23.10
N SER A 408 -4.48 -0.99 23.86
CA SER A 408 -4.28 -0.05 24.97
C SER A 408 -4.06 1.40 24.52
N ASP A 409 -3.80 1.63 23.26
CA ASP A 409 -3.67 2.96 22.62
C ASP A 409 -5.04 3.57 22.25
N GLU A 410 -6.11 2.77 22.36
CA GLU A 410 -7.51 3.14 22.12
C GLU A 410 -7.82 3.77 20.75
N ILE A 411 -6.91 3.63 19.78
CA ILE A 411 -7.09 4.20 18.44
C ILE A 411 -7.98 3.35 17.53
N ASN A 412 -8.25 2.09 17.91
CA ASN A 412 -9.16 1.22 17.19
C ASN A 412 -10.09 0.42 18.11
N ILE A 413 -11.23 0.03 17.59
CA ILE A 413 -12.13 -0.98 18.15
C ILE A 413 -12.46 -1.94 17.02
N THR A 414 -12.01 -3.19 17.15
CA THR A 414 -12.29 -4.26 16.19
C THR A 414 -13.41 -5.15 16.69
N VAL A 415 -14.46 -5.33 15.88
CA VAL A 415 -15.54 -6.27 16.13
C VAL A 415 -15.52 -7.42 15.15
N GLY A 416 -15.69 -8.63 15.65
CA GLY A 416 -15.93 -9.83 14.84
C GLY A 416 -17.42 -10.07 14.71
N VAL A 417 -17.91 -10.25 13.49
CA VAL A 417 -19.31 -10.58 13.20
C VAL A 417 -19.37 -11.74 12.21
N LYS A 418 -20.54 -12.34 12.03
CA LYS A 418 -20.72 -13.33 10.96
C LYS A 418 -20.55 -12.66 9.59
N LYS A 419 -19.93 -13.36 8.65
CA LYS A 419 -19.65 -12.86 7.28
C LYS A 419 -20.88 -12.27 6.59
N LYS A 420 -22.07 -12.83 6.79
CA LYS A 420 -23.33 -12.32 6.26
C LYS A 420 -23.71 -10.92 6.76
N ASP A 421 -23.28 -10.56 7.97
CA ASP A 421 -23.61 -9.29 8.62
C ASP A 421 -22.56 -8.19 8.31
N PHE A 422 -21.49 -8.51 7.61
CA PHE A 422 -20.35 -7.61 7.33
C PHE A 422 -20.78 -6.27 6.74
N THR A 423 -21.47 -6.30 5.59
CA THR A 423 -21.88 -5.09 4.86
C THR A 423 -22.80 -4.22 5.73
N LYS A 424 -23.77 -4.85 6.40
CA LYS A 424 -24.69 -4.15 7.30
C LYS A 424 -23.95 -3.52 8.48
N THR A 425 -22.94 -4.22 9.04
CA THR A 425 -22.14 -3.70 10.16
C THR A 425 -21.37 -2.46 9.77
N VAL A 426 -20.67 -2.47 8.63
CA VAL A 426 -19.93 -1.30 8.13
C VAL A 426 -20.88 -0.10 7.93
N GLN A 427 -22.04 -0.32 7.29
CA GLN A 427 -23.04 0.73 7.07
C GLN A 427 -23.56 1.32 8.39
N VAL A 428 -23.96 0.47 9.35
CA VAL A 428 -24.48 0.91 10.66
C VAL A 428 -23.43 1.72 11.43
N ILE A 429 -22.15 1.30 11.41
CA ILE A 429 -21.09 2.06 12.07
C ILE A 429 -20.91 3.42 11.39
N TYR A 430 -20.88 3.45 10.04
CA TYR A 430 -20.74 4.69 9.29
C TYR A 430 -21.89 5.67 9.61
N ASP A 431 -23.13 5.23 9.52
CA ASP A 431 -24.31 6.06 9.79
C ASP A 431 -24.31 6.59 11.23
N THR A 432 -23.83 5.77 12.18
CA THR A 432 -23.77 6.13 13.59
C THR A 432 -22.77 7.26 13.88
N PHE A 433 -21.61 7.25 13.23
CA PHE A 433 -20.53 8.19 13.55
C PHE A 433 -20.38 9.33 12.56
N VAL A 434 -20.85 9.15 11.33
CA VAL A 434 -20.66 10.10 10.22
C VAL A 434 -21.99 10.62 9.66
N GLY A 435 -23.01 9.78 9.54
CA GLY A 435 -24.30 10.12 8.92
C GLY A 435 -25.25 10.98 9.80
N GLY A 436 -25.00 11.08 11.09
CA GLY A 436 -25.90 11.80 12.03
C GLY A 436 -25.58 13.29 12.24
N ASN A 437 -24.73 13.88 11.42
CA ASN A 437 -24.30 15.29 11.53
C ASN A 437 -24.82 16.17 10.37
N GLU A 438 -25.98 15.85 9.78
CA GLU A 438 -26.72 16.78 8.91
C GLU A 438 -27.83 17.49 9.63
#